data_fa0e50e4d89f723c13bd3242d2bffb80
#
_entry.id   fa0e50e4d89f723c13bd3242d2bffb80
#
_cell.length_a   1.000
_cell.length_b   1.000
_cell.length_c   1.000
_cell.angle_alpha   90.00
_cell.angle_beta   90.00
_cell.angle_gamma   90.00
#
_symmetry.space_group_name_H-M   'P 1'
#
loop_
_entity.id
_entity.type
_entity.pdbx_description
1 polymer ?
#
loop_
_entity_poly.entity_id
_entity_poly.type
_entity_poly.pdbx_seq_one_letter_code
_entity_poly.pdbx_strand_id
1 'polypeptide(L)'
;GIATQNKVERALAEEGKTKEDLGRDEFIKKTWERKEKHGGIITQQQRKLGASLDWEKERFTMDEGLSAAVREIFVKLYHDNLIYQGEYMVNRCPRCGTALADDEVEHVDSEGHFWEIAYPIVGTDEKLILATTRPETMLGDTGVAVHPEDERYQHLIGKKVLLPLMDREIPIVADEYVDREFGTGVVKMTPAHDPNDFEVGKRTGLEIINLFTPDGKV
;
A
#
# COMPACT_ATOMS: atom_id res chain seq x y z
N GLY A 1 -5.89 15.84 13.66
CA GLY A 1 -5.85 14.86 12.59
C GLY A 1 -5.37 15.45 11.28
N ILE A 2 -5.43 14.68 10.20
CA ILE A 2 -4.87 15.04 8.88
C ILE A 2 -5.40 16.37 8.32
N ALA A 3 -6.70 16.63 8.49
CA ALA A 3 -7.31 17.90 8.05
C ALA A 3 -6.72 19.13 8.75
N THR A 4 -6.34 19.02 10.04
CA THR A 4 -5.68 20.10 10.77
C THR A 4 -4.27 20.31 10.26
N GLN A 5 -3.53 19.21 10.00
CA GLN A 5 -2.19 19.27 9.41
C GLN A 5 -2.21 19.96 8.05
N ASN A 6 -3.11 19.56 7.14
CA ASN A 6 -3.26 20.20 5.83
C ASN A 6 -3.49 21.73 5.93
N LYS A 7 -4.25 22.16 6.91
CA LYS A 7 -4.47 23.62 7.13
C LYS A 7 -3.21 24.31 7.64
N VAL A 8 -2.37 23.63 8.44
CA VAL A 8 -1.08 24.16 8.88
C VAL A 8 -0.09 24.20 7.73
N GLU A 9 -0.01 23.14 6.93
CA GLU A 9 0.84 23.09 5.74
C GLU A 9 0.51 24.18 4.73
N ARG A 10 -0.78 24.45 4.48
CA ARG A 10 -1.21 25.57 3.62
C ARG A 10 -0.77 26.92 4.16
N ALA A 11 -0.93 27.15 5.47
CA ALA A 11 -0.48 28.41 6.09
C ALA A 11 1.05 28.57 6.02
N LEU A 12 1.81 27.48 6.15
CA LEU A 12 3.26 27.50 5.96
C LEU A 12 3.65 27.78 4.51
N ALA A 13 2.94 27.21 3.54
CA ALA A 13 3.17 27.48 2.13
C ALA A 13 2.94 28.94 1.75
N GLU A 14 1.97 29.62 2.38
CA GLU A 14 1.76 31.07 2.24
C GLU A 14 2.95 31.88 2.78
N GLU A 15 3.67 31.35 3.78
CA GLU A 15 4.93 31.92 4.31
C GLU A 15 6.18 31.49 3.50
N GLY A 16 6.01 30.69 2.44
CA GLY A 16 7.12 30.13 1.65
C GLY A 16 7.92 29.04 2.36
N LYS A 17 7.32 28.36 3.34
CA LYS A 17 7.95 27.29 4.14
C LYS A 17 7.24 25.96 3.93
N THR A 18 7.98 24.89 4.15
CA THR A 18 7.46 23.51 4.17
C THR A 18 7.47 22.98 5.61
N LYS A 19 6.80 21.84 5.83
CA LYS A 19 6.85 21.15 7.13
C LYS A 19 8.25 20.58 7.41
N GLU A 20 8.98 20.23 6.36
CA GLU A 20 10.36 19.75 6.42
C GLU A 20 11.31 20.86 6.91
N ASP A 21 11.12 22.11 6.46
CA ASP A 21 11.91 23.26 6.91
C ASP A 21 11.74 23.54 8.40
N LEU A 22 10.53 23.28 8.95
CA LEU A 22 10.28 23.44 10.37
C LEU A 22 10.83 22.29 11.22
N GLY A 23 10.87 21.10 10.68
CA GLY A 23 11.08 19.87 11.44
C GLY A 23 9.82 19.43 12.21
N ARG A 24 9.85 18.17 12.68
CA ARG A 24 8.69 17.50 13.27
C ARG A 24 8.13 18.20 14.50
N ASP A 25 8.97 18.59 15.44
CA ASP A 25 8.53 19.09 16.75
C ASP A 25 7.84 20.46 16.63
N GLU A 26 8.39 21.38 15.87
CA GLU A 26 7.78 22.68 15.63
C GLU A 26 6.52 22.58 14.78
N PHE A 27 6.46 21.63 13.83
CA PHE A 27 5.25 21.39 13.06
C PHE A 27 4.11 20.84 13.95
N ILE A 28 4.40 19.92 14.86
CA ILE A 28 3.44 19.39 15.84
C ILE A 28 2.94 20.52 16.75
N LYS A 29 3.83 21.35 17.26
CA LYS A 29 3.49 22.50 18.10
C LYS A 29 2.52 23.44 17.38
N LYS A 30 2.81 23.86 16.16
CA LYS A 30 1.92 24.69 15.33
C LYS A 30 0.55 24.00 15.09
N THR A 31 0.54 22.70 14.94
CA THR A 31 -0.69 21.93 14.77
C THR A 31 -1.56 21.98 16.04
N TRP A 32 -0.95 21.87 17.22
CA TRP A 32 -1.66 22.04 18.49
C TRP A 32 -2.16 23.45 18.71
N GLU A 33 -1.34 24.47 18.46
CA GLU A 33 -1.74 25.89 18.52
C GLU A 33 -2.97 26.16 17.64
N ARG A 34 -2.99 25.61 16.42
CA ARG A 34 -4.14 25.71 15.54
C ARG A 34 -5.37 24.98 16.09
N LYS A 35 -5.20 23.78 16.67
CA LYS A 35 -6.28 23.03 17.31
C LYS A 35 -6.88 23.84 18.44
N GLU A 36 -6.08 24.44 19.30
CA GLU A 36 -6.55 25.26 20.42
C GLU A 36 -7.32 26.49 19.93
N LYS A 37 -6.78 27.18 18.93
CA LYS A 37 -7.43 28.38 18.37
C LYS A 37 -8.79 28.10 17.70
N HIS A 38 -8.95 26.94 17.06
CA HIS A 38 -10.12 26.64 16.23
C HIS A 38 -11.01 25.51 16.76
N GLY A 39 -10.53 24.67 17.69
CA GLY A 39 -11.23 23.48 18.16
C GLY A 39 -12.58 23.74 18.82
N GLY A 40 -12.69 24.82 19.59
CA GLY A 40 -13.94 25.17 20.28
C GLY A 40 -14.98 25.90 19.42
N ILE A 41 -14.65 26.26 18.19
CA ILE A 41 -15.56 27.08 17.34
C ILE A 41 -16.83 26.31 17.00
N ILE A 42 -16.70 25.05 16.59
CA ILE A 42 -17.85 24.21 16.19
C ILE A 42 -18.81 24.01 17.37
N THR A 43 -18.31 23.77 18.58
CA THR A 43 -19.08 23.59 19.79
C THR A 43 -19.86 24.89 20.14
N GLN A 44 -19.20 26.05 20.02
CA GLN A 44 -19.84 27.34 20.22
C GLN A 44 -20.95 27.61 19.18
N GLN A 45 -20.73 27.26 17.93
CA GLN A 45 -21.72 27.37 16.86
C GLN A 45 -22.92 26.48 17.13
N GLN A 46 -22.72 25.23 17.54
CA GLN A 46 -23.80 24.31 17.89
C GLN A 46 -24.62 24.81 19.08
N ARG A 47 -23.96 25.37 20.11
CA ARG A 47 -24.65 26.01 21.24
C ARG A 47 -25.51 27.18 20.78
N LYS A 48 -25.03 28.04 19.88
CA LYS A 48 -25.78 29.16 19.32
C LYS A 48 -26.97 28.71 18.47
N LEU A 49 -26.88 27.57 17.82
CA LEU A 49 -27.96 26.94 17.04
C LEU A 49 -29.01 26.26 17.96
N GLY A 50 -28.78 26.21 19.26
CA GLY A 50 -29.69 25.56 20.20
C GLY A 50 -29.64 24.05 20.18
N ALA A 51 -28.52 23.44 19.73
CA ALA A 51 -28.35 22.00 19.73
C ALA A 51 -28.41 21.46 21.18
N SER A 52 -29.25 20.44 21.40
CA SER A 52 -29.41 19.76 22.69
C SER A 52 -28.39 18.65 22.85
N LEU A 53 -27.18 19.02 23.25
CA LEU A 53 -26.04 18.09 23.46
C LEU A 53 -25.59 18.15 24.92
N ASP A 54 -25.01 17.05 25.40
CA ASP A 54 -24.40 17.01 26.74
C ASP A 54 -22.96 17.61 26.66
N TRP A 55 -22.91 18.92 26.85
CA TRP A 55 -21.70 19.72 26.74
C TRP A 55 -20.63 19.38 27.80
N GLU A 56 -21.02 18.78 28.92
CA GLU A 56 -20.10 18.39 29.99
C GLU A 56 -19.32 17.12 29.59
N LYS A 57 -19.86 16.35 28.63
CA LYS A 57 -19.22 15.17 28.08
C LYS A 57 -18.46 15.44 26.79
N GLU A 58 -18.20 16.70 26.46
CA GLU A 58 -17.34 17.02 25.31
C GLU A 58 -15.94 16.43 25.51
N ARG A 59 -15.51 15.63 24.54
CA ARG A 59 -14.19 14.98 24.55
C ARG A 59 -13.46 15.23 23.25
N PHE A 60 -12.14 15.32 23.34
CA PHE A 60 -11.27 15.36 22.18
C PHE A 60 -10.59 14.01 22.00
N THR A 61 -10.62 13.43 20.78
CA THR A 61 -10.12 12.08 20.49
C THR A 61 -8.65 11.84 20.85
N MET A 62 -7.87 12.90 21.03
CA MET A 62 -6.46 12.83 21.43
C MET A 62 -6.24 13.42 22.84
N ASP A 63 -7.29 13.54 23.67
CA ASP A 63 -7.12 13.93 25.06
C ASP A 63 -6.41 12.80 25.86
N GLU A 64 -5.92 13.14 27.02
CA GLU A 64 -5.12 12.23 27.85
C GLU A 64 -5.89 10.94 28.20
N GLY A 65 -7.18 11.08 28.58
CA GLY A 65 -8.02 9.95 28.96
C GLY A 65 -8.30 9.00 27.79
N LEU A 66 -8.68 9.53 26.62
CA LEU A 66 -8.90 8.70 25.43
C LEU A 66 -7.59 8.10 24.90
N SER A 67 -6.49 8.85 24.98
CA SER A 67 -5.17 8.32 24.59
C SER A 67 -4.73 7.17 25.50
N ALA A 68 -5.03 7.23 26.81
CA ALA A 68 -4.77 6.14 27.74
C ALA A 68 -5.63 4.91 27.41
N ALA A 69 -6.92 5.11 27.17
CA ALA A 69 -7.86 4.03 26.81
C ALA A 69 -7.46 3.33 25.50
N VAL A 70 -7.08 4.09 24.46
CA VAL A 70 -6.61 3.52 23.19
C VAL A 70 -5.37 2.67 23.40
N ARG A 71 -4.43 3.14 24.21
CA ARG A 71 -3.20 2.39 24.52
C ARG A 71 -3.49 1.10 25.30
N GLU A 72 -4.38 1.15 26.26
CA GLU A 72 -4.79 -0.03 27.04
C GLU A 72 -5.42 -1.11 26.13
N ILE A 73 -6.37 -0.69 25.27
CA ILE A 73 -7.02 -1.62 24.33
C ILE A 73 -6.01 -2.18 23.33
N PHE A 74 -5.10 -1.37 22.81
CA PHE A 74 -4.06 -1.84 21.89
C PHE A 74 -3.17 -2.93 22.53
N VAL A 75 -2.72 -2.68 23.76
CA VAL A 75 -1.90 -3.65 24.51
C VAL A 75 -2.68 -4.93 24.77
N LYS A 76 -3.96 -4.83 25.15
CA LYS A 76 -4.83 -5.98 25.36
C LYS A 76 -4.98 -6.83 24.09
N LEU A 77 -5.29 -6.19 22.95
CA LEU A 77 -5.42 -6.89 21.66
C LEU A 77 -4.12 -7.59 21.25
N TYR A 78 -2.97 -6.98 21.55
CA TYR A 78 -1.67 -7.61 21.32
C TYR A 78 -1.47 -8.87 22.19
N HIS A 79 -1.78 -8.80 23.47
CA HIS A 79 -1.68 -9.96 24.37
C HIS A 79 -2.67 -11.07 24.02
N ASP A 80 -3.83 -10.71 23.49
CA ASP A 80 -4.84 -11.67 23.01
C ASP A 80 -4.48 -12.26 21.63
N ASN A 81 -3.32 -11.90 21.04
CA ASN A 81 -2.84 -12.31 19.72
C ASN A 81 -3.81 -11.93 18.56
N LEU A 82 -4.60 -10.88 18.74
CA LEU A 82 -5.52 -10.37 17.72
C LEU A 82 -4.88 -9.35 16.78
N ILE A 83 -3.75 -8.79 17.17
CA ILE A 83 -2.94 -7.90 16.35
C ILE A 83 -1.48 -8.33 16.37
N TYR A 84 -0.79 -8.12 15.27
CA TYR A 84 0.64 -8.42 15.12
C TYR A 84 1.28 -7.40 14.17
N GLN A 85 2.60 -7.32 14.21
CA GLN A 85 3.35 -6.52 13.24
C GLN A 85 3.74 -7.40 12.05
N GLY A 86 3.41 -6.96 10.85
CA GLY A 86 3.69 -7.68 9.61
C GLY A 86 3.72 -6.75 8.41
N GLU A 87 4.17 -7.28 7.28
CA GLU A 87 4.10 -6.60 6.00
C GLU A 87 2.70 -6.71 5.42
N TYR A 88 2.22 -5.63 4.82
CA TYR A 88 0.94 -5.58 4.15
C TYR A 88 0.97 -4.58 2.98
N MET A 89 0.22 -4.91 1.91
CA MET A 89 0.08 -4.01 0.78
C MET A 89 -0.82 -2.83 1.14
N VAL A 90 -0.34 -1.62 0.91
CA VAL A 90 -1.09 -0.38 1.14
C VAL A 90 -0.89 0.59 0.00
N ASN A 91 -1.92 1.37 -0.31
CA ASN A 91 -1.78 2.50 -1.22
C ASN A 91 -0.90 3.57 -0.57
N ARG A 92 0.02 4.13 -1.33
CA ARG A 92 0.92 5.19 -0.85
C ARG A 92 0.94 6.36 -1.82
N CYS A 93 0.77 7.56 -1.31
CA CYS A 93 0.94 8.79 -2.07
C CYS A 93 2.43 9.19 -2.07
N PRO A 94 3.13 9.19 -3.22
CA PRO A 94 4.54 9.59 -3.28
C PRO A 94 4.75 11.08 -2.98
N ARG A 95 3.75 11.93 -3.27
CA ARG A 95 3.79 13.37 -2.98
C ARG A 95 3.65 13.65 -1.48
N CYS A 96 2.70 13.01 -0.81
CA CYS A 96 2.45 13.24 0.62
C CYS A 96 3.36 12.41 1.53
N GLY A 97 3.98 11.35 1.00
CA GLY A 97 4.81 10.41 1.75
C GLY A 97 4.02 9.57 2.77
N THR A 98 2.69 9.45 2.59
CA THR A 98 1.79 8.76 3.53
C THR A 98 1.10 7.57 2.88
N ALA A 99 0.74 6.58 3.68
CA ALA A 99 -0.22 5.56 3.27
C ALA A 99 -1.62 6.20 3.10
N LEU A 100 -2.41 5.65 2.20
CA LEU A 100 -3.78 6.05 1.92
C LEU A 100 -4.72 4.91 2.30
N ALA A 101 -5.88 5.23 2.83
CA ALA A 101 -6.97 4.29 2.98
C ALA A 101 -7.65 4.06 1.62
N ASP A 102 -8.34 2.93 1.46
CA ASP A 102 -8.94 2.57 0.17
C ASP A 102 -10.03 3.56 -0.27
N ASP A 103 -10.74 4.18 0.68
CA ASP A 103 -11.74 5.22 0.43
C ASP A 103 -11.15 6.59 0.03
N GLU A 104 -9.83 6.74 0.13
CA GLU A 104 -9.10 7.93 -0.36
C GLU A 104 -8.56 7.74 -1.79
N VAL A 105 -8.77 6.58 -2.40
CA VAL A 105 -8.26 6.23 -3.74
C VAL A 105 -9.38 6.20 -4.75
N GLU A 106 -9.25 7.00 -5.80
CA GLU A 106 -10.15 6.97 -6.94
C GLU A 106 -9.49 6.22 -8.10
N HIS A 107 -10.19 5.21 -8.63
CA HIS A 107 -9.74 4.46 -9.79
C HIS A 107 -10.14 5.21 -11.06
N VAL A 108 -9.18 5.42 -11.94
CA VAL A 108 -9.39 6.08 -13.23
C VAL A 108 -8.88 5.17 -14.34
N ASP A 109 -9.73 4.89 -15.32
CA ASP A 109 -9.33 4.14 -16.49
C ASP A 109 -8.34 4.96 -17.33
N SER A 110 -7.26 4.34 -17.77
CA SER A 110 -6.26 4.94 -18.61
C SER A 110 -5.89 4.00 -19.77
N GLU A 111 -5.59 4.57 -20.93
CA GLU A 111 -5.03 3.79 -22.03
C GLU A 111 -3.63 3.30 -21.67
N GLY A 112 -3.36 2.02 -21.89
CA GLY A 112 -2.10 1.36 -21.62
C GLY A 112 -1.71 0.40 -22.73
N HIS A 113 -0.54 -0.19 -22.59
CA HIS A 113 -0.03 -1.21 -23.52
C HIS A 113 0.13 -2.54 -22.78
N PHE A 114 -0.01 -3.61 -23.54
CA PHE A 114 0.24 -4.95 -23.07
C PHE A 114 1.60 -5.40 -23.64
N TRP A 115 2.58 -5.61 -22.77
CA TRP A 115 3.94 -5.94 -23.16
C TRP A 115 4.17 -7.44 -22.99
N GLU A 116 4.56 -8.12 -24.07
CA GLU A 116 4.96 -9.51 -23.99
C GLU A 116 6.46 -9.62 -23.71
N ILE A 117 6.79 -10.44 -22.72
CA ILE A 117 8.17 -10.66 -22.28
C ILE A 117 8.44 -12.16 -22.26
N ALA A 118 9.60 -12.56 -22.79
CA ALA A 118 10.02 -13.94 -22.84
C ALA A 118 10.98 -14.26 -21.70
N TYR A 119 10.58 -15.18 -20.82
CA TYR A 119 11.41 -15.69 -19.73
C TYR A 119 11.99 -17.03 -20.11
N PRO A 120 13.34 -17.18 -20.28
CA PRO A 120 13.95 -18.45 -20.58
C PRO A 120 13.70 -19.49 -19.47
N ILE A 121 13.34 -20.71 -19.84
CA ILE A 121 13.16 -21.81 -18.89
C ILE A 121 14.52 -22.42 -18.60
N VAL A 122 14.90 -22.47 -17.31
CA VAL A 122 16.21 -22.97 -16.90
C VAL A 122 16.40 -24.42 -17.32
N GLY A 123 17.55 -24.70 -17.99
CA GLY A 123 17.92 -26.02 -18.45
C GLY A 123 17.24 -26.48 -19.74
N THR A 124 16.59 -25.59 -20.47
CA THR A 124 15.98 -25.86 -21.78
C THR A 124 16.23 -24.71 -22.75
N ASP A 125 15.94 -24.90 -24.04
CA ASP A 125 15.97 -23.84 -25.06
C ASP A 125 14.61 -23.14 -25.18
N GLU A 126 13.62 -23.53 -24.35
CA GLU A 126 12.26 -23.00 -24.37
C GLU A 126 12.15 -21.70 -23.58
N LYS A 127 11.13 -20.90 -23.92
CA LYS A 127 10.81 -19.66 -23.25
C LYS A 127 9.34 -19.64 -22.86
N LEU A 128 9.06 -19.14 -21.67
CA LEU A 128 7.71 -18.86 -21.22
C LEU A 128 7.36 -17.40 -21.55
N ILE A 129 6.31 -17.21 -22.34
CA ILE A 129 5.85 -15.86 -22.72
C ILE A 129 4.78 -15.41 -21.76
N LEU A 130 4.99 -14.29 -21.16
CA LEU A 130 3.99 -13.63 -20.33
C LEU A 130 3.70 -12.22 -20.83
N ALA A 131 2.54 -11.68 -20.46
CA ALA A 131 2.14 -10.33 -20.83
C ALA A 131 1.85 -9.50 -19.58
N THR A 132 2.25 -8.23 -19.61
CA THR A 132 2.07 -7.31 -18.48
C THR A 132 1.77 -5.90 -18.97
N THR A 133 0.97 -5.17 -18.18
CA THR A 133 0.76 -3.73 -18.35
C THR A 133 1.80 -2.89 -17.60
N ARG A 134 2.60 -3.52 -16.70
CA ARG A 134 3.57 -2.85 -15.81
C ARG A 134 4.97 -3.46 -15.94
N PRO A 135 5.65 -3.28 -17.09
CA PRO A 135 6.97 -3.84 -17.33
C PRO A 135 8.05 -3.32 -16.37
N GLU A 136 7.85 -2.12 -15.80
CA GLU A 136 8.76 -1.52 -14.82
C GLU A 136 8.92 -2.33 -13.55
N THR A 137 7.89 -3.11 -13.15
CA THR A 137 7.95 -3.94 -11.94
C THR A 137 8.63 -5.29 -12.15
N MET A 138 8.96 -5.66 -13.39
CA MET A 138 9.56 -6.94 -13.74
C MET A 138 10.83 -7.26 -12.93
N LEU A 139 11.66 -6.25 -12.67
CA LEU A 139 12.92 -6.46 -11.93
C LEU A 139 12.70 -6.98 -10.49
N GLY A 140 11.49 -6.82 -9.95
CA GLY A 140 11.06 -7.33 -8.65
C GLY A 140 10.27 -8.63 -8.70
N ASP A 141 10.18 -9.28 -9.88
CA ASP A 141 9.47 -10.55 -9.98
C ASP A 141 10.18 -11.62 -9.17
N THR A 142 9.41 -12.36 -8.39
CA THR A 142 9.91 -13.45 -7.56
C THR A 142 9.30 -14.80 -7.91
N GLY A 143 8.41 -14.82 -8.89
CA GLY A 143 7.83 -16.02 -9.46
C GLY A 143 7.06 -15.72 -10.74
N VAL A 144 6.64 -16.80 -11.37
CA VAL A 144 5.69 -16.80 -12.49
C VAL A 144 4.57 -17.76 -12.13
N ALA A 145 3.32 -17.35 -12.28
CA ALA A 145 2.17 -18.19 -11.97
C ALA A 145 1.48 -18.70 -13.24
N VAL A 146 1.02 -19.94 -13.19
CA VAL A 146 0.18 -20.59 -14.19
C VAL A 146 -1.00 -21.25 -13.50
N HIS A 147 -2.09 -21.45 -14.21
CA HIS A 147 -3.23 -22.16 -13.63
C HIS A 147 -2.92 -23.66 -13.48
N PRO A 148 -3.26 -24.32 -12.36
CA PRO A 148 -2.91 -25.72 -12.10
C PRO A 148 -3.51 -26.70 -13.11
N GLU A 149 -4.64 -26.37 -13.72
CA GLU A 149 -5.32 -27.20 -14.72
C GLU A 149 -5.00 -26.79 -16.18
N ASP A 150 -4.08 -25.85 -16.40
CA ASP A 150 -3.71 -25.47 -17.76
C ASP A 150 -2.70 -26.50 -18.34
N GLU A 151 -3.20 -27.37 -19.21
CA GLU A 151 -2.41 -28.42 -19.83
C GLU A 151 -1.18 -27.91 -20.59
N ARG A 152 -1.21 -26.65 -21.06
CA ARG A 152 -0.07 -26.02 -21.76
C ARG A 152 1.15 -25.89 -20.86
N TYR A 153 0.92 -25.68 -19.55
CA TYR A 153 1.97 -25.29 -18.61
C TYR A 153 2.12 -26.22 -17.40
N GLN A 154 1.24 -27.20 -17.21
CA GLN A 154 1.31 -28.15 -16.09
C GLN A 154 2.70 -28.80 -15.93
N HIS A 155 3.33 -29.16 -17.03
CA HIS A 155 4.66 -29.81 -17.04
C HIS A 155 5.82 -28.87 -16.64
N LEU A 156 5.52 -27.56 -16.50
CA LEU A 156 6.48 -26.52 -16.09
C LEU A 156 6.38 -26.17 -14.61
N ILE A 157 5.30 -26.56 -13.94
CA ILE A 157 5.08 -26.26 -12.51
C ILE A 157 6.24 -26.85 -11.68
N GLY A 158 6.84 -26.02 -10.82
CA GLY A 158 7.99 -26.37 -10.01
C GLY A 158 9.34 -26.23 -10.70
N LYS A 159 9.36 -25.98 -12.02
CA LYS A 159 10.59 -25.57 -12.71
C LYS A 159 10.89 -24.10 -12.45
N LYS A 160 11.99 -23.61 -13.01
CA LYS A 160 12.41 -22.23 -12.87
C LYS A 160 12.54 -21.55 -14.22
N VAL A 161 12.35 -20.24 -14.23
CA VAL A 161 12.69 -19.36 -15.34
C VAL A 161 13.80 -18.39 -14.92
N LEU A 162 14.58 -17.94 -15.88
CA LEU A 162 15.58 -16.91 -15.69
C LEU A 162 14.90 -15.54 -15.88
N LEU A 163 14.91 -14.70 -14.84
CA LEU A 163 14.37 -13.34 -14.91
C LEU A 163 15.25 -12.51 -15.85
N PRO A 164 14.70 -11.97 -16.94
CA PRO A 164 15.47 -11.15 -17.87
C PRO A 164 16.12 -9.95 -17.17
N LEU A 165 17.34 -9.59 -17.58
CA LEU A 165 18.14 -8.48 -17.05
C LEU A 165 18.69 -8.65 -15.62
N MET A 166 18.21 -9.62 -14.86
CA MET A 166 18.58 -9.78 -13.44
C MET A 166 19.43 -11.03 -13.17
N ASP A 167 19.57 -11.95 -14.14
CA ASP A 167 20.22 -13.25 -13.99
C ASP A 167 19.78 -14.04 -12.74
N ARG A 168 18.53 -13.82 -12.30
CA ARG A 168 17.93 -14.47 -11.13
C ARG A 168 16.97 -15.56 -11.58
N GLU A 169 17.15 -16.76 -11.02
CA GLU A 169 16.19 -17.84 -11.20
C GLU A 169 14.99 -17.66 -10.29
N ILE A 170 13.77 -17.69 -10.85
CA ILE A 170 12.51 -17.59 -10.13
C ILE A 170 11.62 -18.79 -10.45
N PRO A 171 10.84 -19.32 -9.48
CA PRO A 171 10.02 -20.50 -9.67
C PRO A 171 8.79 -20.26 -10.54
N ILE A 172 8.33 -21.31 -11.22
CA ILE A 172 7.00 -21.39 -11.81
C ILE A 172 6.07 -22.03 -10.78
N VAL A 173 5.10 -21.29 -10.30
CA VAL A 173 4.12 -21.74 -9.30
C VAL A 173 2.75 -21.95 -9.91
N ALA A 174 1.91 -22.75 -9.27
CA ALA A 174 0.53 -22.97 -9.68
C ALA A 174 -0.40 -22.21 -8.74
N ASP A 175 -1.35 -21.43 -9.28
CA ASP A 175 -2.39 -20.78 -8.51
C ASP A 175 -3.67 -20.60 -9.33
N GLU A 176 -4.83 -20.88 -8.73
CA GLU A 176 -6.15 -20.76 -9.35
C GLU A 176 -6.54 -19.30 -9.68
N TYR A 177 -5.79 -18.33 -9.16
CA TYR A 177 -5.94 -16.90 -9.49
C TYR A 177 -5.71 -16.63 -10.98
N VAL A 178 -4.87 -17.44 -11.65
CA VAL A 178 -4.50 -17.21 -13.06
C VAL A 178 -5.66 -17.56 -13.98
N ASP A 179 -6.12 -16.61 -14.75
CA ASP A 179 -7.09 -16.83 -15.81
C ASP A 179 -6.41 -17.45 -17.06
N ARG A 180 -6.80 -18.65 -17.42
CA ARG A 180 -6.25 -19.41 -18.58
C ARG A 180 -6.54 -18.77 -19.92
N GLU A 181 -7.61 -17.98 -20.00
CA GLU A 181 -8.09 -17.37 -21.26
C GLU A 181 -7.61 -15.93 -21.41
N PHE A 182 -7.07 -15.35 -20.34
CA PHE A 182 -6.58 -13.97 -20.36
C PHE A 182 -5.09 -13.90 -20.77
N GLY A 183 -4.79 -13.13 -21.81
CA GLY A 183 -3.43 -12.98 -22.32
C GLY A 183 -2.80 -14.29 -22.77
N THR A 184 -1.64 -14.62 -22.21
CA THR A 184 -0.94 -15.90 -22.46
C THR A 184 -1.37 -17.02 -21.51
N GLY A 185 -2.15 -16.73 -20.47
CA GLY A 185 -2.43 -17.65 -19.36
C GLY A 185 -1.25 -17.79 -18.39
N VAL A 186 -0.26 -16.89 -18.49
CA VAL A 186 0.92 -16.84 -17.64
C VAL A 186 1.05 -15.46 -17.03
N VAL A 187 1.18 -15.38 -15.72
CA VAL A 187 1.25 -14.12 -14.99
C VAL A 187 2.57 -14.01 -14.24
N LYS A 188 3.26 -12.88 -14.39
CA LYS A 188 4.41 -12.56 -13.55
C LYS A 188 3.95 -12.26 -12.14
N MET A 189 4.72 -12.63 -11.13
CA MET A 189 4.42 -12.40 -9.73
C MET A 189 5.39 -11.42 -9.11
N THR A 190 4.87 -10.23 -8.77
CA THR A 190 5.60 -9.17 -8.09
C THR A 190 4.91 -8.82 -6.75
N PRO A 191 5.05 -9.66 -5.72
CA PRO A 191 4.29 -9.55 -4.47
C PRO A 191 4.41 -8.21 -3.74
N ALA A 192 5.48 -7.45 -4.00
CA ALA A 192 5.66 -6.13 -3.40
C ALA A 192 4.87 -5.00 -4.10
N HIS A 193 4.28 -5.23 -5.29
CA HIS A 193 3.76 -4.16 -6.14
C HIS A 193 2.36 -4.41 -6.72
N ASP A 194 1.74 -5.53 -6.37
CA ASP A 194 0.37 -5.87 -6.74
C ASP A 194 -0.33 -6.61 -5.59
N PRO A 195 -1.55 -6.19 -5.17
CA PRO A 195 -2.27 -6.85 -4.07
C PRO A 195 -2.60 -8.32 -4.34
N ASN A 196 -2.91 -8.68 -5.58
CA ASN A 196 -3.23 -10.06 -5.94
C ASN A 196 -1.95 -10.91 -5.93
N ASP A 197 -0.85 -10.37 -6.48
CA ASP A 197 0.45 -11.03 -6.46
C ASP A 197 0.95 -11.23 -5.01
N PHE A 198 0.66 -10.27 -4.12
CA PHE A 198 0.97 -10.40 -2.69
C PHE A 198 0.27 -11.61 -2.06
N GLU A 199 -1.03 -11.78 -2.32
CA GLU A 199 -1.80 -12.91 -1.79
C GLU A 199 -1.34 -14.25 -2.40
N VAL A 200 -1.06 -14.28 -3.71
CA VAL A 200 -0.48 -15.47 -4.36
C VAL A 200 0.91 -15.76 -3.77
N GLY A 201 1.76 -14.74 -3.62
CA GLY A 201 3.10 -14.88 -3.05
C GLY A 201 3.07 -15.45 -1.63
N LYS A 202 2.13 -14.99 -0.81
CA LYS A 202 1.94 -15.49 0.56
C LYS A 202 1.53 -16.97 0.59
N ARG A 203 0.62 -17.39 -0.33
CA ARG A 203 0.19 -18.80 -0.41
C ARG A 203 1.28 -19.72 -0.95
N THR A 204 2.06 -19.23 -1.90
CA THR A 204 3.08 -20.03 -2.62
C THR A 204 4.49 -19.86 -2.06
N GLY A 205 4.67 -18.99 -1.06
CA GLY A 205 5.97 -18.76 -0.41
C GLY A 205 6.97 -17.97 -1.25
N LEU A 206 6.50 -17.09 -2.15
CA LEU A 206 7.38 -16.22 -2.94
C LEU A 206 7.96 -15.10 -2.09
N GLU A 207 9.16 -14.69 -2.43
CA GLU A 207 9.85 -13.57 -1.80
C GLU A 207 9.16 -12.23 -2.14
N ILE A 208 9.22 -11.26 -1.21
CA ILE A 208 8.69 -9.92 -1.40
C ILE A 208 9.86 -8.97 -1.63
N ILE A 209 10.06 -8.53 -2.88
CA ILE A 209 11.15 -7.62 -3.27
C ILE A 209 10.56 -6.27 -3.66
N ASN A 210 10.76 -5.26 -2.82
CA ASN A 210 10.35 -3.90 -3.12
C ASN A 210 11.37 -3.21 -4.04
N LEU A 211 10.89 -2.70 -5.18
CA LEU A 211 11.69 -1.92 -6.14
C LEU A 211 11.54 -0.42 -5.97
N PHE A 212 10.37 0.03 -5.49
CA PHE A 212 10.08 1.46 -5.47
C PHE A 212 10.71 2.16 -4.28
N THR A 213 11.33 3.28 -4.56
CA THR A 213 11.73 4.24 -3.55
C THR A 213 10.50 4.91 -2.91
N PRO A 214 10.63 5.56 -1.73
CA PRO A 214 9.51 6.23 -1.08
C PRO A 214 8.80 7.31 -1.93
N ASP A 215 9.49 7.87 -2.93
CA ASP A 215 8.95 8.84 -3.89
C ASP A 215 8.41 8.18 -5.18
N GLY A 216 8.28 6.84 -5.21
CA GLY A 216 7.64 6.10 -6.28
C GLY A 216 8.47 5.91 -7.55
N LYS A 217 9.79 5.99 -7.46
CA LYS A 217 10.72 5.71 -8.56
C LYS A 217 11.30 4.29 -8.43
N VAL A 218 11.65 3.72 -9.57
CA VAL A 218 12.44 2.48 -9.67
C VAL A 218 13.91 2.81 -9.49
#